data_11d7a960ea06dae20d4e7248f23d40bb
#
_entry.id   11d7a960ea06dae20d4e7248f23d40bb
#
_cell.length_a   1.000
_cell.length_b   1.000
_cell.length_c   1.000
_cell.angle_alpha   90.00
_cell.angle_beta   90.00
_cell.angle_gamma   90.00
#
_symmetry.space_group_name_H-M   'P 1'
#
loop_
_entity.id
_entity.type
_entity.pdbx_description
1 polymer ?
#
loop_
_entity_poly.entity_id
_entity_poly.type
_entity_poly.pdbx_seq_one_letter_code
_entity_poly.pdbx_strand_id
1 'polypeptide(L)'
;MASSYEAPAEVRELEKRLNDFSYRKGYNIDQVFDDFLRYIIWAFSLDGKPIDNWKYKKEESLFFFDLLQEWIMVMDKQIALHEWYDAFGDLYMSCIASSGRQSGRAQFFTPSGICDLMVAISDNEEKKSTDICSDPTCGSGRNLLAFHIKHLGNYLCAEDIDQTCCMMTVCNFICHGAVGEVIWHDSLNPDSWFYGWKVNEGLNNPLSKYYGIPHVRSIEKEESYVWQNWQNMKAEYEKKKHEVLPVDPPLTTPQQKSQPVQLSLFD
;
A
#
# COMPACT_ATOMS: atom_id res chain seq x y z
N MET A 1 -21.67 18.70 11.08
CA MET A 1 -22.18 18.09 9.84
C MET A 1 -21.00 17.39 9.20
N ALA A 2 -21.02 16.06 9.13
CA ALA A 2 -20.00 15.33 8.37
C ALA A 2 -20.22 15.70 6.91
N SER A 3 -19.21 16.25 6.25
CA SER A 3 -19.20 16.45 4.80
C SER A 3 -19.29 15.06 4.18
N SER A 4 -20.40 14.76 3.48
CA SER A 4 -20.46 13.55 2.67
C SER A 4 -19.46 13.73 1.52
N TYR A 5 -18.45 12.88 1.44
CA TYR A 5 -17.55 12.84 0.30
C TYR A 5 -18.40 12.34 -0.90
N GLU A 6 -18.52 13.17 -1.93
CA GLU A 6 -19.17 12.77 -3.18
C GLU A 6 -18.13 12.13 -4.10
N ALA A 7 -18.50 11.03 -4.75
CA ALA A 7 -17.63 10.39 -5.73
C ALA A 7 -17.29 11.37 -6.86
N PRO A 8 -16.03 11.47 -7.27
CA PRO A 8 -15.64 12.14 -8.50
C PRO A 8 -16.43 11.63 -9.70
N ALA A 9 -16.65 12.51 -10.69
CA ALA A 9 -17.46 12.18 -11.87
C ALA A 9 -17.01 10.91 -12.59
N GLU A 10 -15.71 10.65 -12.55
CA GLU A 10 -15.00 9.56 -13.21
C GLU A 10 -15.43 8.18 -12.70
N VAL A 11 -15.69 8.05 -11.40
CA VAL A 11 -16.06 6.78 -10.75
C VAL A 11 -17.53 6.70 -10.34
N ARG A 12 -18.31 7.72 -10.64
CA ARG A 12 -19.71 7.81 -10.18
C ARG A 12 -20.61 6.69 -10.69
N GLU A 13 -20.39 6.22 -11.91
CA GLU A 13 -21.16 5.09 -12.46
C GLU A 13 -20.75 3.77 -11.77
N LEU A 14 -19.46 3.55 -11.54
CA LEU A 14 -18.97 2.40 -10.76
C LEU A 14 -19.57 2.41 -9.35
N GLU A 15 -19.54 3.55 -8.67
CA GLU A 15 -20.17 3.74 -7.36
C GLU A 15 -21.65 3.37 -7.36
N LYS A 16 -22.41 3.91 -8.31
CA LYS A 16 -23.84 3.64 -8.46
C LYS A 16 -24.09 2.15 -8.67
N ARG A 17 -23.35 1.50 -9.54
CA ARG A 17 -23.52 0.07 -9.82
C ARG A 17 -23.23 -0.80 -8.61
N LEU A 18 -22.18 -0.49 -7.84
CA LEU A 18 -21.82 -1.18 -6.59
C LEU A 18 -22.97 -1.03 -5.56
N ASN A 19 -23.45 0.20 -5.36
CA ASN A 19 -24.56 0.48 -4.45
C ASN A 19 -25.88 -0.21 -4.87
N ASP A 20 -26.23 -0.14 -6.14
CA ASP A 20 -27.42 -0.77 -6.69
C ASP A 20 -27.38 -2.30 -6.56
N PHE A 21 -26.24 -2.92 -6.79
CA PHE A 21 -26.07 -4.36 -6.64
C PHE A 21 -26.16 -4.77 -5.17
N SER A 22 -25.44 -4.07 -4.29
CA SER A 22 -25.49 -4.27 -2.84
C SER A 22 -26.91 -4.18 -2.31
N TYR A 23 -27.63 -3.10 -2.66
CA TYR A 23 -29.01 -2.88 -2.20
C TYR A 23 -30.00 -3.94 -2.73
N ARG A 24 -29.96 -4.23 -4.05
CA ARG A 24 -30.90 -5.19 -4.66
C ARG A 24 -30.70 -6.63 -4.17
N LYS A 25 -29.48 -6.97 -3.78
CA LYS A 25 -29.13 -8.33 -3.34
C LYS A 25 -29.11 -8.47 -1.82
N GLY A 26 -29.20 -7.36 -1.08
CA GLY A 26 -29.11 -7.36 0.37
C GLY A 26 -27.71 -7.68 0.90
N TYR A 27 -26.66 -7.41 0.10
CA TYR A 27 -25.27 -7.56 0.53
C TYR A 27 -24.77 -6.28 1.20
N ASN A 28 -23.76 -6.40 2.07
CA ASN A 28 -23.08 -5.24 2.61
C ASN A 28 -22.17 -4.63 1.53
N ILE A 29 -22.22 -3.31 1.36
CA ILE A 29 -21.42 -2.60 0.35
C ILE A 29 -19.91 -2.81 0.55
N ASP A 30 -19.42 -2.79 1.79
CA ASP A 30 -18.01 -3.03 2.11
C ASP A 30 -17.57 -4.40 1.58
N GLN A 31 -18.41 -5.41 1.78
CA GLN A 31 -18.12 -6.76 1.32
C GLN A 31 -18.19 -6.90 -0.21
N VAL A 32 -19.12 -6.20 -0.87
CA VAL A 32 -19.22 -6.20 -2.33
C VAL A 32 -17.99 -5.50 -2.93
N PHE A 33 -17.52 -4.43 -2.31
CA PHE A 33 -16.31 -3.72 -2.71
C PHE A 33 -15.06 -4.61 -2.57
N ASP A 34 -14.86 -5.24 -1.41
CA ASP A 34 -13.76 -6.17 -1.19
C ASP A 34 -13.80 -7.35 -2.16
N ASP A 35 -14.99 -7.92 -2.40
CA ASP A 35 -15.17 -9.02 -3.35
C ASP A 35 -14.89 -8.57 -4.80
N PHE A 36 -15.13 -7.30 -5.14
CA PHE A 36 -14.72 -6.75 -6.44
C PHE A 36 -13.20 -6.65 -6.58
N LEU A 37 -12.49 -6.16 -5.57
CA LEU A 37 -11.02 -6.16 -5.56
C LEU A 37 -10.47 -7.59 -5.69
N ARG A 38 -11.02 -8.55 -4.95
CA ARG A 38 -10.65 -9.96 -5.03
C ARG A 38 -10.90 -10.54 -6.42
N TYR A 39 -11.99 -10.15 -7.07
CA TYR A 39 -12.31 -10.57 -8.43
C TYR A 39 -11.27 -10.07 -9.44
N ILE A 40 -10.84 -8.81 -9.33
CA ILE A 40 -9.79 -8.24 -10.17
C ILE A 40 -8.46 -8.98 -9.94
N ILE A 41 -8.04 -9.13 -8.70
CA ILE A 41 -6.82 -9.85 -8.34
C ILE A 41 -6.85 -11.27 -8.92
N TRP A 42 -7.97 -11.96 -8.81
CA TRP A 42 -8.16 -13.29 -9.40
C TRP A 42 -8.06 -13.27 -10.93
N ALA A 43 -8.68 -12.30 -11.59
CA ALA A 43 -8.68 -12.21 -13.05
C ALA A 43 -7.28 -12.01 -13.65
N PHE A 44 -6.38 -11.37 -12.90
CA PHE A 44 -4.97 -11.17 -13.28
C PHE A 44 -4.02 -12.16 -12.59
N SER A 45 -4.52 -13.11 -11.81
CA SER A 45 -3.69 -14.05 -11.07
C SER A 45 -3.08 -15.13 -11.96
N LEU A 46 -1.80 -15.41 -11.73
CA LEU A 46 -1.10 -16.55 -12.32
C LEU A 46 -1.32 -17.85 -11.54
N ASP A 47 -1.92 -17.79 -10.36
CA ASP A 47 -2.03 -18.94 -9.45
C ASP A 47 -3.05 -19.96 -9.92
N GLY A 48 -3.97 -19.58 -10.81
CA GLY A 48 -5.01 -20.46 -11.39
C GLY A 48 -6.00 -21.00 -10.37
N LYS A 49 -6.00 -20.46 -9.15
CA LYS A 49 -6.87 -20.90 -8.05
C LYS A 49 -8.21 -20.16 -8.11
N PRO A 50 -9.33 -20.80 -7.76
CA PRO A 50 -10.60 -20.09 -7.61
C PRO A 50 -10.52 -19.07 -6.45
N ILE A 51 -11.41 -18.08 -6.47
CA ILE A 51 -11.54 -17.14 -5.34
C ILE A 51 -12.09 -17.89 -4.13
N ASP A 52 -11.33 -17.88 -3.03
CA ASP A 52 -11.75 -18.55 -1.79
C ASP A 52 -13.06 -17.97 -1.26
N ASN A 53 -13.96 -18.85 -0.81
CA ASN A 53 -15.26 -18.47 -0.26
C ASN A 53 -16.12 -17.58 -1.19
N TRP A 54 -16.00 -17.77 -2.53
CA TRP A 54 -16.81 -17.05 -3.49
C TRP A 54 -18.27 -17.43 -3.38
N LYS A 55 -19.11 -16.53 -2.88
CA LYS A 55 -20.52 -16.77 -2.55
C LYS A 55 -21.50 -16.49 -3.70
N TYR A 56 -21.03 -15.84 -4.75
CA TYR A 56 -21.87 -15.36 -5.83
C TYR A 56 -22.19 -16.47 -6.84
N LYS A 57 -23.47 -16.52 -7.28
CA LYS A 57 -23.91 -17.40 -8.36
C LYS A 57 -23.35 -16.92 -9.71
N LYS A 58 -23.49 -17.77 -10.73
CA LYS A 58 -22.97 -17.46 -12.08
C LYS A 58 -23.46 -16.12 -12.61
N GLU A 59 -24.75 -15.83 -12.47
CA GLU A 59 -25.36 -14.57 -12.94
C GLU A 59 -24.88 -13.35 -12.17
N GLU A 60 -24.54 -13.54 -10.89
CA GLU A 60 -23.98 -12.48 -10.05
C GLU A 60 -22.47 -12.31 -10.33
N SER A 61 -21.78 -13.38 -10.69
CA SER A 61 -20.38 -13.29 -11.11
C SER A 61 -20.21 -12.53 -12.43
N LEU A 62 -21.19 -12.56 -13.33
CA LEU A 62 -21.21 -11.74 -14.54
C LEU A 62 -21.24 -10.23 -14.22
N PHE A 63 -21.88 -9.83 -13.12
CA PHE A 63 -21.86 -8.45 -12.66
C PHE A 63 -20.42 -7.97 -12.38
N PHE A 64 -19.61 -8.79 -11.72
CA PHE A 64 -18.20 -8.45 -11.45
C PHE A 64 -17.36 -8.40 -12.70
N PHE A 65 -17.65 -9.24 -13.70
CA PHE A 65 -17.00 -9.18 -15.00
C PHE A 65 -17.32 -7.86 -15.73
N ASP A 66 -18.60 -7.46 -15.79
CA ASP A 66 -19.01 -6.20 -16.40
C ASP A 66 -18.41 -5.00 -15.67
N LEU A 67 -18.32 -5.08 -14.33
CA LEU A 67 -17.74 -4.03 -13.51
C LEU A 67 -16.21 -3.91 -13.72
N LEU A 68 -15.52 -5.06 -13.91
CA LEU A 68 -14.10 -5.09 -14.28
C LEU A 68 -13.87 -4.39 -15.64
N GLN A 69 -14.70 -4.66 -16.64
CA GLN A 69 -14.57 -4.01 -17.95
C GLN A 69 -14.74 -2.49 -17.82
N GLU A 70 -15.73 -2.05 -17.07
CA GLU A 70 -15.99 -0.62 -16.85
C GLU A 70 -14.83 0.05 -16.10
N TRP A 71 -14.30 -0.60 -15.05
CA TRP A 71 -13.14 -0.10 -14.32
C TRP A 71 -11.92 0.03 -15.26
N ILE A 72 -11.64 -0.95 -16.12
CA ILE A 72 -10.54 -0.88 -17.08
C ILE A 72 -10.73 0.34 -18.01
N MET A 73 -11.95 0.59 -18.51
CA MET A 73 -12.22 1.75 -19.37
C MET A 73 -12.04 3.08 -18.63
N VAL A 74 -12.45 3.16 -17.37
CA VAL A 74 -12.21 4.35 -16.52
C VAL A 74 -10.72 4.57 -16.36
N MET A 75 -9.96 3.53 -15.99
CA MET A 75 -8.52 3.64 -15.74
C MET A 75 -7.76 4.02 -17.03
N ASP A 76 -8.05 3.39 -18.16
CA ASP A 76 -7.42 3.71 -19.45
C ASP A 76 -7.59 5.20 -19.80
N LYS A 77 -8.81 5.71 -19.66
CA LYS A 77 -9.12 7.12 -19.91
C LYS A 77 -8.40 8.05 -18.92
N GLN A 78 -8.45 7.73 -17.63
CA GLN A 78 -7.93 8.63 -16.60
C GLN A 78 -6.40 8.64 -16.54
N ILE A 79 -5.75 7.50 -16.75
CA ILE A 79 -4.29 7.42 -16.86
C ILE A 79 -3.80 8.21 -18.08
N ALA A 80 -4.50 8.14 -19.21
CA ALA A 80 -4.16 8.92 -20.38
C ALA A 80 -4.27 10.45 -20.18
N LEU A 81 -5.14 10.90 -19.26
CA LEU A 81 -5.36 12.31 -18.96
C LEU A 81 -4.46 12.86 -17.85
N HIS A 82 -4.14 12.04 -16.85
CA HIS A 82 -3.55 12.48 -15.57
C HIS A 82 -2.23 11.78 -15.23
N GLU A 83 -1.69 10.94 -16.13
CA GLU A 83 -0.51 10.09 -15.95
C GLU A 83 -0.73 8.96 -14.92
N TRP A 84 -1.49 9.20 -13.85
CA TRP A 84 -1.94 8.19 -12.89
C TRP A 84 -3.31 8.54 -12.31
N TYR A 85 -4.04 7.53 -11.85
CA TYR A 85 -5.34 7.70 -11.22
C TYR A 85 -5.63 6.56 -10.25
N ASP A 86 -6.31 6.86 -9.14
CA ASP A 86 -6.71 5.89 -8.12
C ASP A 86 -8.24 5.84 -7.97
N ALA A 87 -8.88 5.09 -8.87
CA ALA A 87 -10.32 4.89 -8.86
C ALA A 87 -10.81 4.22 -7.56
N PHE A 88 -10.02 3.30 -7.00
CA PHE A 88 -10.43 2.57 -5.80
C PHE A 88 -10.34 3.41 -4.54
N GLY A 89 -9.34 4.26 -4.39
CA GLY A 89 -9.28 5.19 -3.28
C GLY A 89 -10.46 6.18 -3.31
N ASP A 90 -10.85 6.65 -4.49
CA ASP A 90 -12.01 7.53 -4.64
C ASP A 90 -13.34 6.81 -4.33
N LEU A 91 -13.52 5.59 -4.83
CA LEU A 91 -14.68 4.74 -4.52
C LEU A 91 -14.74 4.39 -3.03
N TYR A 92 -13.62 4.05 -2.42
CA TYR A 92 -13.56 3.76 -0.99
C TYR A 92 -14.01 4.95 -0.15
N MET A 93 -13.51 6.15 -0.48
CA MET A 93 -13.85 7.38 0.24
C MET A 93 -15.34 7.73 0.11
N SER A 94 -15.96 7.47 -1.04
CA SER A 94 -17.38 7.78 -1.27
C SER A 94 -18.33 6.71 -0.74
N CYS A 95 -18.11 5.43 -1.08
CA CYS A 95 -19.00 4.32 -0.73
C CYS A 95 -18.87 3.87 0.72
N ILE A 96 -17.61 3.77 1.20
CA ILE A 96 -17.30 3.06 2.43
C ILE A 96 -17.14 4.06 3.58
N ALA A 97 -16.27 5.06 3.41
CA ALA A 97 -15.97 6.02 4.45
C ALA A 97 -17.15 6.92 4.80
N SER A 98 -18.04 7.24 3.83
CA SER A 98 -19.22 8.09 4.03
C SER A 98 -20.40 7.39 4.73
N SER A 99 -20.41 6.05 4.77
CA SER A 99 -21.54 5.26 5.31
C SER A 99 -21.71 5.32 6.84
N GLY A 100 -20.97 6.19 7.54
CA GLY A 100 -21.05 6.36 9.00
C GLY A 100 -20.52 5.18 9.81
N ARG A 101 -19.95 4.17 9.16
CA ARG A 101 -19.35 2.98 9.79
C ARG A 101 -17.89 3.19 10.16
N GLN A 102 -17.42 4.42 10.12
CA GLN A 102 -16.07 4.87 10.49
C GLN A 102 -15.66 4.61 11.95
N SER A 103 -16.42 3.86 12.73
CA SER A 103 -16.18 3.73 14.17
C SER A 103 -14.87 3.02 14.57
N GLY A 104 -13.98 2.74 13.65
CA GLY A 104 -12.68 2.14 13.98
C GLY A 104 -11.52 2.41 13.02
N ARG A 105 -11.77 2.83 11.78
CA ARG A 105 -10.74 3.01 10.75
C ARG A 105 -11.03 4.24 9.90
N ALA A 106 -10.87 5.44 10.48
CA ALA A 106 -10.93 6.70 9.73
C ALA A 106 -9.69 6.81 8.82
N GLN A 107 -9.69 6.06 7.70
CA GLN A 107 -8.64 6.13 6.71
C GLN A 107 -8.98 7.25 5.72
N PHE A 108 -8.12 8.25 5.65
CA PHE A 108 -8.17 9.29 4.65
C PHE A 108 -6.94 9.14 3.76
N PHE A 109 -7.17 8.90 2.48
CA PHE A 109 -6.05 8.82 1.54
C PHE A 109 -5.53 10.21 1.20
N THR A 110 -4.21 10.30 1.07
CA THR A 110 -3.55 11.55 0.70
C THR A 110 -4.10 12.04 -0.66
N PRO A 111 -4.54 13.30 -0.77
CA PRO A 111 -4.97 13.85 -2.05
C PRO A 111 -3.89 13.74 -3.13
N SER A 112 -4.28 13.46 -4.39
CA SER A 112 -3.35 13.20 -5.49
C SER A 112 -2.32 14.33 -5.68
N GLY A 113 -2.76 15.59 -5.67
CA GLY A 113 -1.85 16.73 -5.79
C GLY A 113 -0.83 16.84 -4.64
N ILE A 114 -1.13 16.31 -3.46
CA ILE A 114 -0.15 16.25 -2.35
C ILE A 114 0.85 15.12 -2.59
N CYS A 115 0.42 13.97 -3.13
CA CYS A 115 1.33 12.89 -3.51
C CYS A 115 2.33 13.38 -4.58
N ASP A 116 1.85 14.07 -5.61
CA ASP A 116 2.70 14.66 -6.66
C ASP A 116 3.69 15.67 -6.08
N LEU A 117 3.23 16.52 -5.16
CA LEU A 117 4.09 17.50 -4.47
C LEU A 117 5.16 16.80 -3.62
N MET A 118 4.79 15.76 -2.88
CA MET A 118 5.75 15.01 -2.06
C MET A 118 6.84 14.37 -2.92
N VAL A 119 6.48 13.79 -4.06
CA VAL A 119 7.44 13.24 -5.01
C VAL A 119 8.33 14.34 -5.56
N ALA A 120 7.76 15.48 -6.00
CA ALA A 120 8.52 16.59 -6.56
C ALA A 120 9.53 17.20 -5.56
N ILE A 121 9.18 17.28 -4.26
CA ILE A 121 10.10 17.75 -3.21
C ILE A 121 11.18 16.72 -2.89
N SER A 122 10.83 15.42 -2.93
CA SER A 122 11.76 14.32 -2.62
C SER A 122 12.62 13.93 -3.82
N ASP A 123 12.32 14.48 -5.00
CA ASP A 123 13.05 14.16 -6.21
C ASP A 123 14.43 14.78 -6.18
N ASN A 124 15.46 13.95 -6.30
CA ASN A 124 16.82 14.37 -6.55
C ASN A 124 17.31 13.66 -7.83
N GLU A 125 18.05 14.37 -8.64
CA GLU A 125 18.54 13.90 -9.95
C GLU A 125 19.42 12.63 -9.88
N GLU A 126 19.77 12.16 -8.68
CA GLU A 126 20.65 11.00 -8.48
C GLU A 126 19.90 9.65 -8.41
N LYS A 127 18.56 9.65 -8.44
CA LYS A 127 17.77 8.40 -8.38
C LYS A 127 18.00 7.54 -9.63
N LYS A 128 18.28 6.25 -9.38
CA LYS A 128 18.48 5.25 -10.44
C LYS A 128 17.21 4.42 -10.62
N SER A 129 16.98 3.94 -11.84
CA SER A 129 15.88 3.01 -12.16
C SER A 129 15.92 1.65 -11.44
N THR A 130 16.99 1.41 -10.67
CA THR A 130 17.18 0.20 -9.85
C THR A 130 16.92 0.43 -8.38
N ASP A 131 16.55 1.65 -7.97
CA ASP A 131 16.27 1.96 -6.59
C ASP A 131 14.92 1.36 -6.18
N ILE A 132 14.81 1.03 -4.90
CA ILE A 132 13.58 0.50 -4.31
C ILE A 132 12.87 1.62 -3.58
N CYS A 133 11.58 1.79 -3.85
CA CYS A 133 10.74 2.73 -3.14
C CYS A 133 9.75 1.98 -2.24
N SER A 134 9.73 2.32 -0.96
CA SER A 134 8.87 1.66 0.03
C SER A 134 7.91 2.67 0.68
N ASP A 135 6.67 2.23 0.86
CA ASP A 135 5.65 2.92 1.66
C ASP A 135 5.06 1.93 2.68
N PRO A 136 5.42 2.06 3.98
CA PRO A 136 5.00 1.13 5.03
C PRO A 136 3.55 1.33 5.50
N THR A 137 2.81 2.28 4.91
CA THR A 137 1.41 2.60 5.21
C THR A 137 0.70 3.06 3.94
N CYS A 138 0.77 2.21 2.91
CA CYS A 138 0.51 2.59 1.52
C CYS A 138 -0.94 3.05 1.24
N GLY A 139 -1.92 2.65 2.08
CA GLY A 139 -3.32 2.91 1.77
C GLY A 139 -3.72 2.30 0.43
N SER A 140 -4.23 3.10 -0.48
CA SER A 140 -4.52 2.69 -1.86
C SER A 140 -3.31 2.76 -2.82
N GLY A 141 -2.12 3.12 -2.31
CA GLY A 141 -0.87 3.17 -3.08
C GLY A 141 -0.59 4.49 -3.79
N ARG A 142 -1.30 5.58 -3.49
CA ARG A 142 -1.20 6.88 -4.18
C ARG A 142 0.21 7.46 -4.23
N ASN A 143 0.94 7.43 -3.10
CA ASN A 143 2.32 7.93 -3.05
C ASN A 143 3.24 7.14 -3.97
N LEU A 144 3.08 5.80 -3.99
CA LEU A 144 3.88 4.92 -4.85
C LEU A 144 3.51 5.09 -6.33
N LEU A 145 2.24 5.34 -6.65
CA LEU A 145 1.82 5.64 -8.04
C LEU A 145 2.42 6.96 -8.53
N ALA A 146 2.32 8.03 -7.73
CA ALA A 146 2.93 9.31 -8.06
C ALA A 146 4.44 9.18 -8.26
N PHE A 147 5.12 8.40 -7.41
CA PHE A 147 6.53 8.08 -7.56
C PHE A 147 6.81 7.27 -8.84
N HIS A 148 6.03 6.23 -9.09
CA HIS A 148 6.21 5.33 -10.23
C HIS A 148 6.24 6.09 -11.56
N ILE A 149 5.32 7.03 -11.76
CA ILE A 149 5.21 7.79 -13.02
C ILE A 149 6.45 8.65 -13.28
N LYS A 150 7.09 9.16 -12.23
CA LYS A 150 8.32 9.97 -12.36
C LYS A 150 9.59 9.11 -12.44
N HIS A 151 9.54 7.89 -11.94
CA HIS A 151 10.68 6.98 -11.79
C HIS A 151 10.35 5.58 -12.31
N LEU A 152 10.05 5.49 -13.60
CA LEU A 152 9.74 4.20 -14.25
C LEU A 152 10.90 3.21 -14.12
N GLY A 153 10.56 1.97 -13.84
CA GLY A 153 11.53 0.87 -13.72
C GLY A 153 11.99 0.57 -12.30
N ASN A 154 11.66 1.39 -11.32
CA ASN A 154 11.94 1.12 -9.91
C ASN A 154 11.04 0.01 -9.36
N TYR A 155 11.55 -0.73 -8.37
CA TYR A 155 10.77 -1.73 -7.65
C TYR A 155 10.03 -1.08 -6.48
N LEU A 156 8.74 -1.33 -6.37
CA LEU A 156 7.89 -0.73 -5.35
C LEU A 156 7.56 -1.74 -4.25
N CYS A 157 7.71 -1.32 -2.99
CA CYS A 157 7.31 -2.09 -1.82
C CYS A 157 6.17 -1.35 -1.10
N ALA A 158 4.99 -1.92 -1.13
CA ALA A 158 3.80 -1.38 -0.47
C ALA A 158 3.43 -2.26 0.73
N GLU A 159 3.19 -1.63 1.88
CA GLU A 159 2.81 -2.33 3.10
C GLU A 159 1.60 -1.65 3.73
N ASP A 160 0.67 -2.42 4.26
CA ASP A 160 -0.43 -1.89 5.07
C ASP A 160 -0.97 -2.96 6.02
N ILE A 161 -1.51 -2.53 7.14
CA ILE A 161 -2.20 -3.39 8.12
C ILE A 161 -3.64 -3.70 7.68
N ASP A 162 -4.21 -2.94 6.76
CA ASP A 162 -5.55 -3.13 6.24
C ASP A 162 -5.53 -3.91 4.92
N GLN A 163 -6.20 -5.06 4.90
CA GLN A 163 -6.28 -5.92 3.73
C GLN A 163 -6.91 -5.21 2.51
N THR A 164 -7.95 -4.42 2.73
CA THR A 164 -8.63 -3.68 1.65
C THR A 164 -7.68 -2.67 1.01
N CYS A 165 -6.86 -1.97 1.81
CA CYS A 165 -5.82 -1.07 1.32
C CYS A 165 -4.80 -1.81 0.47
N CYS A 166 -4.29 -2.94 0.94
CA CYS A 166 -3.38 -3.77 0.16
C CYS A 166 -4.00 -4.22 -1.17
N MET A 167 -5.26 -4.69 -1.15
CA MET A 167 -5.94 -5.11 -2.38
C MET A 167 -6.16 -3.96 -3.37
N MET A 168 -6.50 -2.75 -2.91
CA MET A 168 -6.58 -1.56 -3.76
C MET A 168 -5.23 -1.24 -4.39
N THR A 169 -4.14 -1.29 -3.62
CA THR A 169 -2.78 -1.08 -4.11
C THR A 169 -2.38 -2.12 -5.16
N VAL A 170 -2.69 -3.42 -4.94
CA VAL A 170 -2.46 -4.47 -5.96
C VAL A 170 -3.18 -4.14 -7.26
N CYS A 171 -4.47 -3.80 -7.22
CA CYS A 171 -5.24 -3.44 -8.41
C CYS A 171 -4.66 -2.21 -9.13
N ASN A 172 -4.25 -1.20 -8.37
CA ASN A 172 -3.61 -0.01 -8.90
C ASN A 172 -2.26 -0.33 -9.57
N PHE A 173 -1.43 -1.18 -8.97
CA PHE A 173 -0.16 -1.60 -9.56
C PHE A 173 -0.38 -2.38 -10.86
N ILE A 174 -1.37 -3.30 -10.90
CA ILE A 174 -1.71 -4.04 -12.13
C ILE A 174 -2.00 -3.07 -13.26
N CYS A 175 -2.85 -2.07 -13.01
CA CYS A 175 -3.36 -1.16 -14.04
C CYS A 175 -2.31 -0.15 -14.53
N HIS A 176 -1.39 0.29 -13.65
CA HIS A 176 -0.34 1.25 -13.99
C HIS A 176 0.95 0.58 -14.49
N GLY A 177 1.01 -0.75 -14.58
CA GLY A 177 2.23 -1.46 -14.95
C GLY A 177 3.36 -1.32 -13.92
N ALA A 178 3.03 -0.96 -12.70
CA ALA A 178 3.98 -0.84 -11.59
C ALA A 178 4.48 -2.23 -11.17
N VAL A 179 5.80 -2.38 -11.07
CA VAL A 179 6.45 -3.63 -10.69
C VAL A 179 6.81 -3.56 -9.21
N GLY A 180 6.37 -4.55 -8.44
CA GLY A 180 6.67 -4.52 -7.00
C GLY A 180 6.00 -5.62 -6.21
N GLU A 181 5.96 -5.41 -4.90
CA GLU A 181 5.25 -6.26 -3.97
C GLU A 181 4.32 -5.46 -3.07
N VAL A 182 3.24 -6.09 -2.65
CA VAL A 182 2.27 -5.53 -1.70
C VAL A 182 2.12 -6.53 -0.56
N ILE A 183 2.34 -6.07 0.66
CA ILE A 183 2.39 -6.92 1.85
C ILE A 183 1.32 -6.48 2.83
N TRP A 184 0.46 -7.42 3.19
CA TRP A 184 -0.50 -7.26 4.26
C TRP A 184 0.09 -7.76 5.56
N HIS A 185 0.52 -6.82 6.40
CA HIS A 185 1.08 -7.10 7.72
C HIS A 185 1.08 -5.82 8.60
N ASP A 186 1.53 -5.95 9.83
CA ASP A 186 1.85 -4.81 10.67
C ASP A 186 3.31 -4.36 10.40
N SER A 187 3.51 -3.23 9.74
CA SER A 187 4.84 -2.70 9.40
C SER A 187 5.69 -2.34 10.63
N LEU A 188 5.06 -2.13 11.80
CA LEU A 188 5.77 -1.96 13.07
C LEU A 188 6.22 -3.30 13.66
N ASN A 189 5.63 -4.42 13.22
CA ASN A 189 5.99 -5.77 13.61
C ASN A 189 6.02 -6.69 12.37
N PRO A 190 7.03 -6.59 11.50
CA PRO A 190 7.08 -7.34 10.24
C PRO A 190 7.10 -8.87 10.39
N ASP A 191 7.31 -9.39 11.59
CA ASP A 191 7.14 -10.82 11.87
C ASP A 191 5.65 -11.25 11.84
N SER A 192 4.69 -10.31 11.90
CA SER A 192 3.24 -10.52 11.81
C SER A 192 2.75 -10.62 10.36
N TRP A 193 3.29 -11.52 9.59
CA TRP A 193 2.91 -11.74 8.20
C TRP A 193 1.50 -12.34 8.07
N PHE A 194 0.63 -11.68 7.27
CA PHE A 194 -0.69 -12.22 6.91
C PHE A 194 -0.72 -12.72 5.48
N TYR A 195 -0.30 -11.88 4.49
CA TYR A 195 -0.31 -12.25 3.09
C TYR A 195 0.61 -11.33 2.25
N GLY A 196 1.02 -11.80 1.07
CA GLY A 196 1.82 -11.00 0.15
C GLY A 196 1.52 -11.29 -1.31
N TRP A 197 1.71 -10.27 -2.15
CA TRP A 197 1.60 -10.35 -3.60
C TRP A 197 2.85 -9.79 -4.27
N LYS A 198 3.30 -10.45 -5.35
CA LYS A 198 4.14 -9.81 -6.37
C LYS A 198 3.30 -9.44 -7.56
N VAL A 199 3.48 -8.20 -8.00
CA VAL A 199 2.69 -7.61 -9.09
C VAL A 199 3.62 -7.27 -10.25
N ASN A 200 3.22 -7.66 -11.46
CA ASN A 200 3.90 -7.35 -12.72
C ASN A 200 5.36 -7.81 -12.79
N GLU A 201 5.71 -8.90 -12.11
CA GLU A 201 7.09 -9.44 -12.06
C GLU A 201 7.59 -9.79 -13.46
N GLY A 202 8.61 -9.07 -13.96
CA GLY A 202 9.14 -9.26 -15.30
C GLY A 202 8.33 -8.61 -16.42
N LEU A 203 7.31 -7.80 -16.12
CA LEU A 203 6.48 -7.09 -17.12
C LEU A 203 7.35 -6.31 -18.12
N ASN A 204 8.38 -5.63 -17.63
CA ASN A 204 9.25 -4.76 -18.44
C ASN A 204 10.53 -5.47 -18.91
N ASN A 205 10.69 -6.78 -18.65
CA ASN A 205 11.85 -7.54 -19.06
C ASN A 205 11.54 -8.33 -20.35
N PRO A 206 12.15 -7.96 -21.53
CA PRO A 206 11.92 -8.66 -22.78
C PRO A 206 12.26 -10.16 -22.78
N LEU A 207 13.06 -10.62 -21.83
CA LEU A 207 13.43 -12.03 -21.66
C LEU A 207 12.42 -12.78 -20.75
N SER A 208 11.51 -12.08 -20.10
CA SER A 208 10.50 -12.70 -19.27
C SER A 208 9.36 -13.28 -20.10
N LYS A 209 8.87 -14.45 -19.70
CA LYS A 209 7.63 -15.03 -20.27
C LYS A 209 6.38 -14.16 -20.01
N TYR A 210 6.48 -13.19 -19.12
CA TYR A 210 5.41 -12.26 -18.75
C TYR A 210 5.62 -10.85 -19.31
N TYR A 211 6.54 -10.68 -20.26
CA TYR A 211 6.78 -9.40 -20.92
C TYR A 211 5.48 -8.81 -21.49
N GLY A 212 5.15 -7.59 -21.07
CA GLY A 212 3.93 -6.89 -21.52
C GLY A 212 2.61 -7.45 -21.01
N ILE A 213 2.62 -8.42 -20.09
CA ILE A 213 1.40 -9.05 -19.56
C ILE A 213 1.22 -8.65 -18.09
N PRO A 214 0.26 -7.75 -17.76
CA PRO A 214 -0.06 -7.42 -16.38
C PRO A 214 -0.53 -8.65 -15.62
N HIS A 215 0.03 -8.87 -14.44
CA HIS A 215 -0.31 -10.06 -13.64
C HIS A 215 0.03 -9.87 -12.15
N VAL A 216 -0.51 -10.77 -11.34
CA VAL A 216 -0.23 -10.87 -9.92
C VAL A 216 -0.08 -12.33 -9.51
N ARG A 217 0.73 -12.59 -8.51
CA ARG A 217 0.81 -13.90 -7.84
C ARG A 217 0.95 -13.73 -6.33
N SER A 218 0.48 -14.72 -5.60
CA SER A 218 0.76 -14.82 -4.16
C SER A 218 2.22 -15.17 -3.88
N ILE A 219 2.73 -14.75 -2.73
CA ILE A 219 4.09 -15.07 -2.27
C ILE A 219 4.08 -15.47 -0.79
N GLU A 220 5.04 -16.31 -0.45
CA GLU A 220 5.41 -16.56 0.94
C GLU A 220 6.35 -15.46 1.43
N LYS A 221 6.41 -15.27 2.75
CA LYS A 221 7.21 -14.20 3.36
C LYS A 221 8.69 -14.25 2.99
N GLU A 222 9.24 -15.45 2.80
CA GLU A 222 10.64 -15.68 2.42
C GLU A 222 10.97 -15.15 1.00
N GLU A 223 9.95 -14.98 0.16
CA GLU A 223 10.08 -14.40 -1.19
C GLU A 223 10.02 -12.86 -1.18
N SER A 224 9.51 -12.25 -0.09
CA SER A 224 9.34 -10.80 0.01
C SER A 224 10.67 -10.11 0.27
N TYR A 225 10.92 -9.04 -0.50
CA TYR A 225 12.06 -8.14 -0.28
C TYR A 225 11.93 -7.43 1.07
N VAL A 226 10.74 -6.93 1.41
CA VAL A 226 10.46 -6.24 2.69
C VAL A 226 10.83 -7.14 3.87
N TRP A 227 10.35 -8.39 3.86
CA TRP A 227 10.64 -9.32 4.94
C TRP A 227 12.13 -9.70 5.01
N GLN A 228 12.78 -9.96 3.87
CA GLN A 228 14.22 -10.27 3.82
C GLN A 228 15.06 -9.08 4.33
N ASN A 229 14.70 -7.85 3.93
CA ASN A 229 15.37 -6.65 4.39
C ASN A 229 15.23 -6.46 5.90
N TRP A 230 14.02 -6.68 6.43
CA TRP A 230 13.77 -6.67 7.87
C TRP A 230 14.64 -7.69 8.62
N GLN A 231 14.73 -8.93 8.14
CA GLN A 231 15.57 -9.95 8.76
C GLN A 231 17.07 -9.55 8.76
N ASN A 232 17.54 -8.96 7.68
CA ASN A 232 18.91 -8.45 7.58
C ASN A 232 19.17 -7.33 8.59
N MET A 233 18.26 -6.35 8.68
CA MET A 233 18.36 -5.25 9.64
C MET A 233 18.34 -5.74 11.09
N LYS A 234 17.50 -6.71 11.41
CA LYS A 234 17.40 -7.35 12.72
C LYS A 234 18.71 -8.07 13.08
N ALA A 235 19.28 -8.82 12.14
CA ALA A 235 20.55 -9.51 12.35
C ALA A 235 21.73 -8.55 12.55
N GLU A 236 21.77 -7.44 11.80
CA GLU A 236 22.79 -6.39 11.99
C GLU A 236 22.64 -5.68 13.34
N TYR A 237 21.41 -5.38 13.75
CA TYR A 237 21.15 -4.78 15.05
C TYR A 237 21.63 -5.68 16.21
N GLU A 238 21.32 -6.98 16.16
CA GLU A 238 21.80 -7.94 17.18
C GLU A 238 23.32 -8.05 17.21
N LYS A 239 23.99 -8.06 16.04
CA LYS A 239 25.45 -8.02 16.00
C LYS A 239 26.02 -6.78 16.67
N LYS A 240 25.51 -5.59 16.33
CA LYS A 240 25.96 -4.33 16.94
C LYS A 240 25.69 -4.29 18.43
N LYS A 241 24.58 -4.84 18.91
CA LYS A 241 24.25 -4.93 20.34
C LYS A 241 25.25 -5.80 21.10
N HIS A 242 25.80 -6.82 20.49
CA HIS A 242 26.85 -7.68 21.06
C HIS A 242 28.25 -7.09 20.93
N GLU A 243 28.50 -6.21 19.96
CA GLU A 243 29.79 -5.53 19.78
C GLU A 243 29.94 -4.28 20.69
N VAL A 244 28.87 -3.67 21.14
CA VAL A 244 28.92 -2.54 22.07
C VAL A 244 28.78 -3.07 23.48
N LEU A 245 29.93 -3.28 24.17
CA LEU A 245 30.28 -2.73 25.46
C LEU A 245 31.65 -3.26 25.92
N PRO A 246 32.71 -2.45 25.86
CA PRO A 246 33.60 -2.43 27.01
C PRO A 246 32.80 -1.75 28.10
N VAL A 247 32.47 -2.49 29.14
CA VAL A 247 31.95 -1.91 30.38
C VAL A 247 33.03 -0.94 30.85
N ASP A 248 32.75 0.36 30.82
CA ASP A 248 33.58 1.33 31.47
C ASP A 248 33.78 0.86 32.94
N PRO A 249 35.04 0.77 33.42
CA PRO A 249 35.26 0.39 34.80
C PRO A 249 34.51 1.38 35.68
N PRO A 250 33.91 0.92 36.81
CA PRO A 250 33.16 1.78 37.67
C PRO A 250 34.05 2.98 38.07
N LEU A 251 33.55 4.19 37.80
CA LEU A 251 34.18 5.43 38.19
C LEU A 251 34.47 5.34 39.68
N THR A 252 35.74 5.07 40.04
CA THR A 252 36.22 5.22 41.40
C THR A 252 36.13 6.70 41.72
N THR A 253 35.13 7.07 42.50
CA THR A 253 34.93 8.42 43.00
C THR A 253 36.14 8.82 43.83
N PRO A 254 36.90 9.87 43.47
CA PRO A 254 37.85 10.44 44.38
C PRO A 254 37.06 11.14 45.50
N GLN A 255 37.21 10.68 46.72
CA GLN A 255 36.75 11.44 47.89
C GLN A 255 37.62 12.71 47.95
N GLN A 256 37.14 13.81 47.40
CA GLN A 256 37.62 15.13 47.78
C GLN A 256 36.55 15.82 48.60
N LYS A 257 36.83 15.93 49.89
CA LYS A 257 36.19 16.86 50.78
C LYS A 257 36.48 18.28 50.31
N SER A 258 35.57 18.91 49.60
CA SER A 258 35.61 20.35 49.38
C SER A 258 34.81 21.02 50.50
N GLN A 259 35.50 21.87 51.28
CA GLN A 259 34.89 22.79 52.20
C GLN A 259 33.97 23.76 51.44
N PRO A 260 32.86 24.19 52.03
CA PRO A 260 32.00 25.18 51.39
C PRO A 260 32.68 26.54 51.32
N VAL A 261 32.85 27.05 50.12
CA VAL A 261 33.24 28.46 49.89
C VAL A 261 31.98 29.29 50.07
N GLN A 262 31.97 30.11 51.12
CA GLN A 262 30.93 31.10 51.37
C GLN A 262 31.16 32.27 50.42
N LEU A 263 30.35 32.42 49.39
CA LEU A 263 30.32 33.61 48.53
C LEU A 263 29.46 34.68 49.24
N SER A 264 30.06 35.79 49.65
CA SER A 264 29.33 36.97 50.11
C SER A 264 28.80 37.72 48.87
N LEU A 265 27.53 38.09 48.92
CA LEU A 265 26.80 38.70 47.81
C LEU A 265 26.81 40.27 47.87
N PHE A 266 27.60 40.87 48.75
CA PHE A 266 27.73 42.32 48.90
C PHE A 266 29.17 42.68 49.27
N ASP A 267 29.91 43.18 48.27
CA ASP A 267 30.83 44.33 48.33
C ASP A 267 31.04 44.86 46.90
#